data_98b891473b4f33379ad581b15d408f9b
#
_entry.id   98b891473b4f33379ad581b15d408f9b
#
_cell.length_a   1.000
_cell.length_b   1.000
_cell.length_c   1.000
_cell.angle_alpha   90.00
_cell.angle_beta   90.00
_cell.angle_gamma   90.00
#
_symmetry.space_group_name_H-M   'P 1'
#
loop_
_entity.id
_entity.type
_entity.pdbx_description
1 polymer ?
#
loop_
_entity_poly.entity_id
_entity_poly.type
_entity_poly.pdbx_seq_one_letter_code
_entity_poly.pdbx_strand_id
1 'polypeptide(L)'
;MYRSLRDYIVELERRGELLRVAAKVSPRFEIAEITDRMAKSEGGGKALLFENTGTEFPVITNMMGSDSRMALALGVERLDDIADRITALLGEALTPKGSLMDKLRALPLLAEMSRWFPQQVSGRGACQHTVYRDAEVDLCRLPMLQSWECDGGAFVTLPMVHTVDPDTGVRNVGMYRMQRFDARTTGMHWHIHKTGARHYDAYKRAGRRMPVVVTLGGDPVYTYAATAPMPDNMDEYLLAGFLRRRPVRLVKALTCDIYIPEDCDFVIEGYVDPSEEKVIEGDFGDHTGFYSLKDLYPRFHVTALTHRRDAVYPATVVGVPPEEDAYIAKATEKIFLAPIRLAVQPEVEDLWMPTAGTAHNLAVVSIDKRYRGQAHKVAQALWGAGQMMFNKYLVITSAETPIRSFGALAALLRRCDLRQCMIRSEGILDVLDHATATCGFGGKLALDLTDTDPTAAVADVTLPSEAHPAGGIELYDTRHVGDLGLVILYAEASRPDKVDMEAYLRENGFRGVRYAVVFDYQAAGTMRDEDLLWLAAANTDPRRDVVLTADGTLTVDARSKRPGVEGNPPRFPNVAMS
;
A
#
# COMPACT_ATOMS: atom_id res chain seq x y z
N MET A 1 12.67 -4.79 -20.83
CA MET A 1 11.77 -5.74 -20.19
C MET A 1 12.42 -7.10 -20.15
N TYR A 2 12.31 -7.74 -19.01
CA TYR A 2 13.10 -8.89 -18.60
C TYR A 2 12.43 -10.19 -19.04
N ARG A 3 13.22 -11.25 -19.26
CA ARG A 3 12.73 -12.61 -19.54
C ARG A 3 12.65 -13.45 -18.24
N SER A 4 13.25 -12.94 -17.18
CA SER A 4 13.30 -13.59 -15.88
C SER A 4 13.68 -12.60 -14.79
N LEU A 5 13.48 -12.98 -13.54
CA LEU A 5 14.00 -12.23 -12.40
C LEU A 5 15.54 -12.11 -12.43
N ARG A 6 16.24 -13.14 -12.95
CA ARG A 6 17.70 -13.09 -13.10
C ARG A 6 18.17 -12.02 -14.08
N ASP A 7 17.45 -11.82 -15.19
CA ASP A 7 17.79 -10.75 -16.13
C ASP A 7 17.68 -9.38 -15.46
N TYR A 8 16.66 -9.22 -14.59
CA TYR A 8 16.49 -8.01 -13.80
C TYR A 8 17.61 -7.84 -12.77
N ILE A 9 17.99 -8.90 -12.06
CA ILE A 9 19.11 -8.90 -11.10
C ILE A 9 20.43 -8.49 -11.79
N VAL A 10 20.71 -9.03 -12.98
CA VAL A 10 21.90 -8.65 -13.77
C VAL A 10 21.87 -7.17 -14.14
N GLU A 11 20.72 -6.62 -14.50
CA GLU A 11 20.61 -5.20 -14.80
C GLU A 11 20.75 -4.32 -13.56
N LEU A 12 20.20 -4.73 -12.42
CA LEU A 12 20.43 -4.05 -11.13
C LEU A 12 21.92 -4.00 -10.78
N GLU A 13 22.61 -5.12 -10.95
CA GLU A 13 24.05 -5.22 -10.70
C GLU A 13 24.86 -4.32 -11.65
N ARG A 14 24.54 -4.34 -12.95
CA ARG A 14 25.17 -3.49 -13.96
C ARG A 14 25.03 -2.00 -13.65
N ARG A 15 23.91 -1.60 -13.03
CA ARG A 15 23.66 -0.21 -12.62
C ARG A 15 24.19 0.15 -11.23
N GLY A 16 24.78 -0.81 -10.52
CA GLY A 16 25.24 -0.60 -9.15
C GLY A 16 24.12 -0.48 -8.10
N GLU A 17 22.90 -0.92 -8.46
CA GLU A 17 21.70 -0.90 -7.64
C GLU A 17 21.50 -2.20 -6.82
N LEU A 18 22.45 -3.15 -6.89
CA LEU A 18 22.43 -4.43 -6.18
C LEU A 18 23.62 -4.54 -5.22
N LEU A 19 23.36 -5.08 -4.04
CA LEU A 19 24.40 -5.56 -3.11
C LEU A 19 24.23 -7.09 -2.92
N ARG A 20 25.29 -7.84 -3.18
CA ARG A 20 25.36 -9.29 -2.91
C ARG A 20 25.82 -9.54 -1.49
N VAL A 21 25.11 -10.40 -0.77
CA VAL A 21 25.42 -10.83 0.58
C VAL A 21 25.77 -12.32 0.52
N ALA A 22 27.07 -12.62 0.50
CA ALA A 22 27.58 -14.01 0.42
C ALA A 22 27.59 -14.72 1.78
N ALA A 23 27.59 -13.97 2.88
CA ALA A 23 27.51 -14.52 4.22
C ALA A 23 26.19 -15.30 4.39
N LYS A 24 26.22 -16.31 5.28
CA LYS A 24 25.01 -17.01 5.65
C LYS A 24 24.11 -16.08 6.46
N VAL A 25 22.88 -15.83 5.99
CA VAL A 25 21.86 -14.99 6.64
C VAL A 25 20.56 -15.77 6.76
N SER A 26 19.97 -15.79 7.94
CA SER A 26 18.75 -16.53 8.21
C SER A 26 17.51 -15.81 7.61
N PRO A 27 16.57 -16.55 6.99
CA PRO A 27 15.24 -16.02 6.65
C PRO A 27 14.41 -15.63 7.87
N ARG A 28 14.81 -16.06 9.05
CA ARG A 28 14.18 -15.69 10.31
C ARG A 28 14.89 -14.47 10.89
N PHE A 29 14.24 -13.32 10.82
CA PHE A 29 14.61 -12.01 11.36
C PHE A 29 15.79 -11.33 10.65
N GLU A 30 16.91 -12.04 10.38
CA GLU A 30 18.15 -11.41 9.91
C GLU A 30 18.01 -10.76 8.52
N ILE A 31 17.39 -11.48 7.56
CA ILE A 31 17.12 -10.91 6.22
C ILE A 31 16.24 -9.67 6.34
N ALA A 32 15.20 -9.72 7.18
CA ALA A 32 14.29 -8.62 7.37
C ALA A 32 14.98 -7.39 7.97
N GLU A 33 15.74 -7.56 9.04
CA GLU A 33 16.48 -6.49 9.71
C GLU A 33 17.50 -5.81 8.79
N ILE A 34 18.25 -6.61 8.00
CA ILE A 34 19.21 -6.05 7.04
C ILE A 34 18.48 -5.28 5.92
N THR A 35 17.32 -5.81 5.48
CA THR A 35 16.51 -5.18 4.43
C THR A 35 15.88 -3.88 4.91
N ASP A 36 15.30 -3.86 6.11
CA ASP A 36 14.70 -2.68 6.74
C ASP A 36 15.72 -1.53 6.85
N ARG A 37 16.91 -1.81 7.37
CA ARG A 37 18.00 -0.81 7.44
C ARG A 37 18.41 -0.30 6.07
N MET A 38 18.45 -1.18 5.07
CA MET A 38 18.80 -0.80 3.71
C MET A 38 17.70 0.06 3.07
N ALA A 39 16.43 -0.31 3.21
CA ALA A 39 15.30 0.43 2.67
C ALA A 39 15.18 1.84 3.25
N LYS A 40 15.52 2.00 4.54
CA LYS A 40 15.56 3.29 5.26
C LYS A 40 16.81 4.14 4.99
N SER A 41 17.77 3.62 4.21
CA SER A 41 18.90 4.42 3.76
C SER A 41 18.47 5.44 2.72
N GLU A 42 19.30 6.46 2.50
CA GLU A 42 19.03 7.53 1.53
C GLU A 42 18.60 6.97 0.17
N GLY A 43 17.48 7.48 -0.37
CA GLY A 43 16.93 7.08 -1.66
C GLY A 43 16.41 5.63 -1.74
N GLY A 44 16.18 4.95 -0.60
CA GLY A 44 15.72 3.56 -0.54
C GLY A 44 16.86 2.53 -0.64
N GLY A 45 18.10 2.96 -0.47
CA GLY A 45 19.29 2.10 -0.49
C GLY A 45 19.43 1.26 -1.76
N LYS A 46 19.86 0.01 -1.64
CA LYS A 46 20.05 -0.95 -2.76
C LYS A 46 19.15 -2.18 -2.62
N ALA A 47 18.91 -2.86 -3.73
CA ALA A 47 18.40 -4.23 -3.70
C ALA A 47 19.44 -5.16 -3.05
N LEU A 48 18.97 -6.17 -2.32
CA LEU A 48 19.84 -7.12 -1.62
C LEU A 48 19.63 -8.52 -2.17
N LEU A 49 20.73 -9.18 -2.57
CA LEU A 49 20.72 -10.58 -2.97
C LEU A 49 21.47 -11.41 -1.94
N PHE A 50 20.74 -12.13 -1.10
CA PHE A 50 21.28 -13.06 -0.11
C PHE A 50 21.55 -14.41 -0.77
N GLU A 51 22.82 -14.73 -0.99
CA GLU A 51 23.23 -15.93 -1.74
C GLU A 51 23.16 -17.20 -0.88
N ASN A 52 23.32 -17.08 0.42
CA ASN A 52 23.33 -18.19 1.37
C ASN A 52 22.29 -17.97 2.48
N THR A 53 21.11 -18.51 2.32
CA THR A 53 20.00 -18.41 3.27
C THR A 53 19.87 -19.62 4.19
N GLY A 54 20.76 -20.62 4.02
CA GLY A 54 20.63 -21.91 4.68
C GLY A 54 19.59 -22.83 4.02
N THR A 55 18.99 -22.41 2.89
CA THR A 55 18.12 -23.20 2.02
C THR A 55 18.76 -23.39 0.63
N GLU A 56 18.07 -24.07 -0.28
CA GLU A 56 18.55 -24.31 -1.65
C GLU A 56 18.53 -23.04 -2.53
N PHE A 57 17.82 -21.98 -2.10
CA PHE A 57 17.54 -20.82 -2.94
C PHE A 57 18.09 -19.52 -2.36
N PRO A 58 18.71 -18.67 -3.21
CA PRO A 58 19.00 -17.30 -2.82
C PRO A 58 17.71 -16.47 -2.70
N VAL A 59 17.75 -15.41 -1.88
CA VAL A 59 16.65 -14.47 -1.68
C VAL A 59 17.03 -13.10 -2.22
N ILE A 60 16.11 -12.45 -2.96
CA ILE A 60 16.24 -11.04 -3.30
C ILE A 60 15.16 -10.23 -2.56
N THR A 61 15.58 -9.10 -1.95
CA THR A 61 14.69 -8.15 -1.29
C THR A 61 14.95 -6.72 -1.77
N ASN A 62 14.03 -5.81 -1.47
CA ASN A 62 14.13 -4.39 -1.81
C ASN A 62 14.40 -4.15 -3.32
N MET A 63 13.90 -5.04 -4.16
CA MET A 63 14.21 -5.02 -5.61
C MET A 63 13.55 -3.85 -6.35
N MET A 64 12.46 -3.30 -5.82
CA MET A 64 11.73 -2.14 -6.35
C MET A 64 11.77 -0.93 -5.40
N GLY A 65 12.56 -0.96 -4.33
CA GLY A 65 12.57 -0.01 -3.22
C GLY A 65 13.36 1.28 -3.48
N SER A 66 13.33 1.82 -4.71
CA SER A 66 13.76 3.17 -5.05
C SER A 66 13.06 3.65 -6.32
N ASP A 67 13.06 4.97 -6.58
CA ASP A 67 12.49 5.52 -7.82
C ASP A 67 13.18 4.94 -9.07
N SER A 68 14.51 4.79 -9.03
CA SER A 68 15.29 4.23 -10.14
C SER A 68 14.99 2.75 -10.37
N ARG A 69 14.93 1.94 -9.32
CA ARG A 69 14.63 0.51 -9.43
C ARG A 69 13.18 0.27 -9.83
N MET A 70 12.25 1.06 -9.29
CA MET A 70 10.84 0.96 -9.69
C MET A 70 10.64 1.36 -11.15
N ALA A 71 11.24 2.46 -11.63
CA ALA A 71 11.21 2.85 -13.03
C ALA A 71 11.81 1.77 -13.93
N LEU A 72 12.95 1.19 -13.51
CA LEU A 72 13.61 0.09 -14.20
C LEU A 72 12.71 -1.16 -14.29
N ALA A 73 12.04 -1.54 -13.19
CA ALA A 73 11.08 -2.64 -13.17
C ALA A 73 9.93 -2.41 -14.15
N LEU A 74 9.46 -1.17 -14.28
CA LEU A 74 8.39 -0.79 -15.21
C LEU A 74 8.87 -0.53 -16.65
N GLY A 75 10.19 -0.59 -16.90
CA GLY A 75 10.80 -0.45 -18.21
C GLY A 75 10.77 0.98 -18.77
N VAL A 76 10.92 1.96 -17.89
CA VAL A 76 11.02 3.38 -18.18
C VAL A 76 12.27 3.98 -17.54
N GLU A 77 12.66 5.19 -17.95
CA GLU A 77 13.77 5.90 -17.31
C GLU A 77 13.33 6.61 -16.02
N ARG A 78 12.12 7.17 -16.03
CA ARG A 78 11.51 7.87 -14.89
C ARG A 78 10.07 7.42 -14.73
N LEU A 79 9.55 7.41 -13.50
CA LEU A 79 8.16 7.04 -13.24
C LEU A 79 7.15 7.96 -13.95
N ASP A 80 7.48 9.24 -14.11
CA ASP A 80 6.63 10.20 -14.84
C ASP A 80 6.39 9.81 -16.30
N ASP A 81 7.37 9.14 -16.95
CA ASP A 81 7.24 8.69 -18.35
C ASP A 81 6.08 7.71 -18.54
N ILE A 82 5.69 6.98 -17.49
CA ILE A 82 4.50 6.10 -17.54
C ILE A 82 3.20 6.92 -17.53
N ALA A 83 3.12 7.95 -16.70
CA ALA A 83 1.95 8.84 -16.65
C ALA A 83 1.73 9.51 -18.00
N ASP A 84 2.80 10.04 -18.60
CA ASP A 84 2.76 10.66 -19.94
C ASP A 84 2.30 9.68 -21.02
N ARG A 85 2.85 8.46 -20.98
CA ARG A 85 2.48 7.38 -21.91
C ARG A 85 1.02 6.98 -21.78
N ILE A 86 0.49 6.83 -20.57
CA ILE A 86 -0.92 6.49 -20.34
C ILE A 86 -1.81 7.63 -20.81
N THR A 87 -1.46 8.87 -20.49
CA THR A 87 -2.22 10.06 -20.89
C THR A 87 -2.28 10.19 -22.40
N ALA A 88 -1.15 10.03 -23.10
CA ALA A 88 -1.10 10.06 -24.57
C ALA A 88 -1.94 8.95 -25.20
N LEU A 89 -1.86 7.73 -24.68
CA LEU A 89 -2.61 6.58 -25.16
C LEU A 89 -4.11 6.75 -24.98
N LEU A 90 -4.54 7.19 -23.80
CA LEU A 90 -5.97 7.45 -23.51
C LEU A 90 -6.49 8.61 -24.36
N GLY A 91 -5.71 9.66 -24.53
CA GLY A 91 -6.04 10.79 -25.41
C GLY A 91 -6.25 10.34 -26.87
N GLU A 92 -5.36 9.49 -27.39
CA GLU A 92 -5.49 8.94 -28.74
C GLU A 92 -6.69 7.98 -28.86
N ALA A 93 -6.90 7.10 -27.88
CA ALA A 93 -8.00 6.13 -27.87
C ALA A 93 -9.37 6.82 -27.84
N LEU A 94 -9.51 7.90 -27.09
CA LEU A 94 -10.76 8.65 -26.91
C LEU A 94 -11.04 9.68 -27.99
N THR A 95 -10.05 10.02 -28.81
CA THR A 95 -10.26 10.97 -29.93
C THR A 95 -11.25 10.39 -30.94
N PRO A 96 -12.37 11.07 -31.24
CA PRO A 96 -13.34 10.58 -32.18
C PRO A 96 -12.74 10.36 -33.58
N LYS A 97 -12.91 9.16 -34.12
CA LYS A 97 -12.39 8.78 -35.45
C LYS A 97 -13.49 9.00 -36.50
N GLY A 98 -13.66 10.23 -36.98
CA GLY A 98 -14.72 10.60 -37.91
C GLY A 98 -14.45 10.20 -39.34
N SER A 99 -13.19 10.15 -39.79
CA SER A 99 -12.83 9.85 -41.17
C SER A 99 -12.24 8.46 -41.37
N LEU A 100 -12.29 7.93 -42.61
CA LEU A 100 -11.61 6.68 -42.95
C LEU A 100 -10.10 6.74 -42.71
N MET A 101 -9.50 7.92 -42.96
CA MET A 101 -8.08 8.16 -42.72
C MET A 101 -7.74 8.09 -41.24
N ASP A 102 -8.60 8.60 -40.33
CA ASP A 102 -8.40 8.51 -38.89
C ASP A 102 -8.49 7.06 -38.41
N LYS A 103 -9.39 6.26 -38.97
CA LYS A 103 -9.49 4.83 -38.70
C LYS A 103 -8.24 4.07 -39.13
N LEU A 104 -7.69 4.40 -40.31
CA LEU A 104 -6.42 3.82 -40.78
C LEU A 104 -5.24 4.22 -39.92
N ARG A 105 -5.18 5.47 -39.46
CA ARG A 105 -4.16 5.94 -38.52
C ARG A 105 -4.23 5.27 -37.14
N ALA A 106 -5.41 4.78 -36.74
CA ALA A 106 -5.58 4.05 -35.48
C ALA A 106 -5.11 2.58 -35.54
N LEU A 107 -4.90 2.00 -36.75
CA LEU A 107 -4.49 0.60 -36.88
C LEU A 107 -3.18 0.24 -36.14
N PRO A 108 -2.12 1.06 -36.18
CA PRO A 108 -0.90 0.78 -35.40
C PRO A 108 -1.17 0.71 -33.89
N LEU A 109 -1.99 1.61 -33.35
CA LEU A 109 -2.39 1.59 -31.94
C LEU A 109 -3.16 0.31 -31.58
N LEU A 110 -4.13 -0.09 -32.42
CA LEU A 110 -4.88 -1.32 -32.21
C LEU A 110 -3.97 -2.56 -32.28
N ALA A 111 -2.99 -2.56 -33.19
CA ALA A 111 -1.99 -3.61 -33.29
C ALA A 111 -1.05 -3.63 -32.07
N GLU A 112 -0.71 -2.48 -31.49
CA GLU A 112 0.02 -2.40 -30.23
C GLU A 112 -0.83 -2.92 -29.07
N MET A 113 -2.07 -2.46 -28.94
CA MET A 113 -3.00 -2.90 -27.90
C MET A 113 -3.25 -4.42 -27.95
N SER A 114 -3.30 -5.02 -29.14
CA SER A 114 -3.46 -6.48 -29.26
C SER A 114 -2.31 -7.27 -28.64
N ARG A 115 -1.11 -6.67 -28.52
CA ARG A 115 0.06 -7.29 -27.89
C ARG A 115 0.04 -7.22 -26.37
N TRP A 116 -0.88 -6.50 -25.75
CA TRP A 116 -0.99 -6.44 -24.29
C TRP A 116 -1.73 -7.65 -23.72
N PHE A 117 -2.58 -8.28 -24.53
CA PHE A 117 -3.34 -9.44 -24.08
C PHE A 117 -2.42 -10.63 -23.81
N PRO A 118 -2.59 -11.34 -22.69
CA PRO A 118 -1.81 -12.52 -22.38
C PRO A 118 -2.06 -13.62 -23.41
N GLN A 119 -1.01 -14.39 -23.70
CA GLN A 119 -1.03 -15.44 -24.71
C GLN A 119 -0.82 -16.82 -24.06
N GLN A 120 -1.77 -17.71 -24.22
CA GLN A 120 -1.61 -19.11 -23.83
C GLN A 120 -0.66 -19.81 -24.80
N VAL A 121 0.32 -20.53 -24.26
CA VAL A 121 1.28 -21.31 -25.04
C VAL A 121 1.25 -22.76 -24.61
N SER A 122 1.55 -23.67 -25.55
CA SER A 122 1.59 -25.10 -25.31
C SER A 122 2.93 -25.52 -24.69
N GLY A 123 2.92 -26.63 -23.97
CA GLY A 123 4.12 -27.20 -23.34
C GLY A 123 4.36 -26.74 -21.90
N ARG A 124 5.56 -26.96 -21.40
CA ARG A 124 5.99 -26.57 -20.06
C ARG A 124 6.76 -25.25 -20.10
N GLY A 125 6.54 -24.40 -19.09
CA GLY A 125 7.32 -23.21 -18.86
C GLY A 125 8.64 -23.50 -18.13
N ALA A 126 9.55 -22.53 -18.12
CA ALA A 126 10.78 -22.61 -17.34
C ALA A 126 10.48 -22.79 -15.84
N CYS A 127 9.39 -22.21 -15.35
CA CYS A 127 8.89 -22.36 -13.98
C CYS A 127 8.51 -23.80 -13.58
N GLN A 128 8.34 -24.70 -14.55
CA GLN A 128 7.97 -26.09 -14.35
C GLN A 128 9.13 -27.07 -14.60
N HIS A 129 10.38 -26.60 -14.44
CA HIS A 129 11.58 -27.41 -14.67
C HIS A 129 11.72 -28.53 -13.62
N THR A 130 11.70 -28.16 -12.35
CA THR A 130 11.72 -29.08 -11.22
C THR A 130 10.31 -29.20 -10.67
N VAL A 131 9.86 -30.40 -10.36
CA VAL A 131 8.47 -30.71 -10.00
C VAL A 131 8.43 -31.59 -8.77
N TYR A 132 7.76 -31.14 -7.72
CA TYR A 132 7.38 -31.91 -6.53
C TYR A 132 5.86 -32.02 -6.50
N ARG A 133 5.32 -33.22 -6.25
CA ARG A 133 3.88 -33.45 -6.20
C ARG A 133 3.49 -34.21 -4.95
N ASP A 134 2.28 -33.97 -4.48
CA ASP A 134 1.64 -34.69 -3.39
C ASP A 134 2.54 -34.85 -2.15
N ALA A 135 3.03 -36.07 -1.86
CA ALA A 135 3.88 -36.34 -0.70
C ALA A 135 5.31 -35.76 -0.81
N GLU A 136 5.76 -35.39 -2.02
CA GLU A 136 7.06 -34.77 -2.25
C GLU A 136 7.07 -33.27 -1.98
N VAL A 137 5.87 -32.65 -1.86
CA VAL A 137 5.75 -31.21 -1.58
C VAL A 137 6.24 -30.92 -0.18
N ASP A 138 7.20 -30.01 -0.09
CA ASP A 138 7.71 -29.47 1.16
C ASP A 138 8.00 -27.97 1.03
N LEU A 139 7.10 -27.15 1.56
CA LEU A 139 7.23 -25.69 1.60
C LEU A 139 8.39 -25.22 2.49
N CYS A 140 8.93 -26.08 3.37
CA CYS A 140 10.09 -25.75 4.21
C CYS A 140 11.39 -25.61 3.39
N ARG A 141 11.41 -26.08 2.14
CA ARG A 141 12.52 -25.86 1.20
C ARG A 141 12.65 -24.39 0.79
N LEU A 142 11.54 -23.62 0.81
CA LEU A 142 11.52 -22.22 0.40
C LEU A 142 11.99 -21.32 1.54
N PRO A 143 12.84 -20.32 1.27
CA PRO A 143 13.32 -19.35 2.26
C PRO A 143 12.25 -18.29 2.58
N MET A 144 11.07 -18.73 3.03
CA MET A 144 10.00 -17.84 3.46
C MET A 144 10.43 -17.05 4.69
N LEU A 145 10.13 -15.74 4.69
CA LEU A 145 10.58 -14.86 5.76
C LEU A 145 9.66 -14.93 6.99
N GLN A 146 10.26 -14.98 8.17
CA GLN A 146 9.67 -14.47 9.40
C GLN A 146 10.34 -13.13 9.68
N SER A 147 9.63 -12.03 9.44
CA SER A 147 10.24 -10.70 9.42
C SER A 147 10.42 -10.14 10.82
N TRP A 148 9.39 -10.27 11.66
CA TRP A 148 9.35 -9.61 12.95
C TRP A 148 9.09 -10.59 14.09
N GLU A 149 9.42 -10.17 15.32
CA GLU A 149 9.42 -11.03 16.48
C GLU A 149 8.04 -11.63 16.79
N CYS A 150 6.97 -10.84 16.65
CA CYS A 150 5.60 -11.27 16.91
C CYS A 150 4.91 -11.91 15.69
N ASP A 151 5.57 -12.05 14.54
CA ASP A 151 4.99 -12.76 13.40
C ASP A 151 4.60 -14.19 13.79
N GLY A 152 3.41 -14.63 13.39
CA GLY A 152 2.89 -15.96 13.67
C GLY A 152 3.67 -17.12 13.03
N GLY A 153 4.71 -16.82 12.26
CA GLY A 153 5.57 -17.78 11.57
C GLY A 153 6.20 -17.21 10.31
N ALA A 154 6.58 -18.10 9.38
CA ALA A 154 7.13 -17.68 8.09
C ALA A 154 6.02 -17.41 7.07
N PHE A 155 6.22 -16.36 6.26
CA PHE A 155 5.26 -15.90 5.26
C PHE A 155 5.85 -15.85 3.86
N VAL A 156 5.00 -16.07 2.86
CA VAL A 156 5.23 -15.63 1.49
C VAL A 156 4.80 -14.18 1.41
N THR A 157 5.71 -13.27 1.07
CA THR A 157 5.49 -11.81 1.16
C THR A 157 5.27 -11.14 -0.19
N LEU A 158 5.64 -11.79 -1.31
CA LEU A 158 5.37 -11.31 -2.69
C LEU A 158 4.63 -12.37 -3.54
N PRO A 159 3.56 -12.99 -3.05
CA PRO A 159 2.84 -14.00 -3.82
C PRO A 159 1.93 -13.34 -4.86
N MET A 160 2.01 -13.79 -6.09
CA MET A 160 1.02 -13.50 -7.14
C MET A 160 0.00 -14.63 -7.14
N VAL A 161 -1.16 -14.43 -6.52
CA VAL A 161 -2.20 -15.43 -6.31
C VAL A 161 -3.20 -15.39 -7.45
N HIS A 162 -3.26 -16.48 -8.22
CA HIS A 162 -4.16 -16.65 -9.35
C HIS A 162 -5.43 -17.38 -8.93
N THR A 163 -6.55 -16.76 -9.20
CA THR A 163 -7.88 -17.35 -9.03
C THR A 163 -8.71 -17.11 -10.29
N VAL A 164 -9.73 -17.92 -10.52
CA VAL A 164 -10.65 -17.79 -11.66
C VAL A 164 -12.07 -17.79 -11.11
N ASP A 165 -12.87 -16.82 -11.55
CA ASP A 165 -14.28 -16.75 -11.22
C ASP A 165 -15.01 -17.97 -11.82
N PRO A 166 -15.73 -18.80 -11.03
CA PRO A 166 -16.37 -20.01 -11.53
C PRO A 166 -17.55 -19.74 -12.47
N ASP A 167 -18.11 -18.53 -12.42
CA ASP A 167 -19.31 -18.16 -13.19
C ASP A 167 -18.92 -17.49 -14.52
N THR A 168 -17.87 -16.66 -14.53
CA THR A 168 -17.48 -15.86 -15.70
C THR A 168 -16.21 -16.38 -16.39
N GLY A 169 -15.40 -17.18 -15.72
CA GLY A 169 -14.08 -17.62 -16.21
C GLY A 169 -13.01 -16.51 -16.18
N VAL A 170 -13.31 -15.33 -15.65
CA VAL A 170 -12.35 -14.23 -15.56
C VAL A 170 -11.31 -14.53 -14.49
N ARG A 171 -10.03 -14.36 -14.87
CA ARG A 171 -8.90 -14.51 -13.94
C ARG A 171 -8.71 -13.24 -13.12
N ASN A 172 -8.25 -13.43 -11.90
CA ASN A 172 -7.67 -12.39 -11.05
C ASN A 172 -6.27 -12.81 -10.61
N VAL A 173 -5.35 -11.88 -10.57
CA VAL A 173 -4.01 -12.05 -10.02
C VAL A 173 -3.79 -10.98 -8.95
N GLY A 174 -3.87 -11.37 -7.68
CA GLY A 174 -3.74 -10.43 -6.57
C GLY A 174 -2.57 -10.78 -5.64
N MET A 175 -2.05 -9.78 -4.96
CA MET A 175 -1.03 -9.99 -3.93
C MET A 175 -1.72 -10.17 -2.57
N TYR A 176 -1.63 -11.38 -2.03
CA TYR A 176 -2.21 -11.75 -0.74
C TYR A 176 -1.20 -12.57 0.03
N ARG A 177 -0.64 -12.05 1.12
CA ARG A 177 0.35 -12.77 1.93
C ARG A 177 -0.16 -14.16 2.34
N MET A 178 0.77 -15.08 2.60
CA MET A 178 0.43 -16.44 2.96
C MET A 178 1.32 -16.92 4.10
N GLN A 179 0.73 -17.22 5.26
CA GLN A 179 1.44 -17.85 6.38
C GLN A 179 1.63 -19.34 6.12
N ARG A 180 2.86 -19.84 6.20
CA ARG A 180 3.13 -21.28 6.18
C ARG A 180 2.74 -21.89 7.54
N PHE A 181 1.87 -22.89 7.53
CA PHE A 181 1.52 -23.67 8.72
C PHE A 181 2.38 -24.93 8.86
N ASP A 182 2.56 -25.64 7.75
CA ASP A 182 3.35 -26.87 7.69
C ASP A 182 3.98 -27.05 6.29
N ALA A 183 4.44 -28.26 5.98
CA ALA A 183 5.08 -28.59 4.71
C ALA A 183 4.15 -28.44 3.48
N ARG A 184 2.83 -28.46 3.66
CA ARG A 184 1.84 -28.52 2.56
C ARG A 184 0.64 -27.62 2.73
N THR A 185 0.58 -26.80 3.78
CA THR A 185 -0.54 -25.88 4.00
C THR A 185 -0.10 -24.49 4.36
N THR A 186 -0.89 -23.51 3.90
CA THR A 186 -0.73 -22.09 4.27
C THR A 186 -2.08 -21.46 4.61
N GLY A 187 -2.07 -20.30 5.25
CA GLY A 187 -3.19 -19.38 5.25
C GLY A 187 -3.34 -18.71 3.89
N MET A 188 -4.54 -18.20 3.60
CA MET A 188 -4.82 -17.40 2.42
C MET A 188 -5.50 -16.10 2.85
N HIS A 189 -4.74 -15.02 2.91
CA HIS A 189 -5.14 -13.75 3.51
C HIS A 189 -6.01 -12.91 2.57
N TRP A 190 -7.23 -13.35 2.30
CA TRP A 190 -8.19 -12.62 1.49
C TRP A 190 -9.03 -11.66 2.33
N HIS A 191 -8.77 -10.36 2.19
CA HIS A 191 -9.64 -9.33 2.75
C HIS A 191 -11.00 -9.32 2.05
N ILE A 192 -12.06 -9.01 2.80
CA ILE A 192 -13.47 -9.09 2.35
C ILE A 192 -13.77 -8.25 1.09
N HIS A 193 -13.02 -7.17 0.88
CA HIS A 193 -13.21 -6.26 -0.26
C HIS A 193 -12.41 -6.66 -1.52
N LYS A 194 -11.62 -7.73 -1.46
CA LYS A 194 -10.74 -8.12 -2.56
C LYS A 194 -11.39 -9.17 -3.47
N THR A 195 -11.00 -9.17 -4.75
CA THR A 195 -11.52 -10.09 -5.77
C THR A 195 -11.33 -11.55 -5.40
N GLY A 196 -10.19 -11.91 -4.76
CA GLY A 196 -9.97 -13.28 -4.26
C GLY A 196 -11.04 -13.76 -3.27
N ALA A 197 -11.48 -12.89 -2.35
CA ALA A 197 -12.58 -13.20 -1.42
C ALA A 197 -13.92 -13.37 -2.16
N ARG A 198 -14.20 -12.54 -3.17
CA ARG A 198 -15.40 -12.66 -4.01
C ARG A 198 -15.43 -14.00 -4.76
N HIS A 199 -14.29 -14.42 -5.35
CA HIS A 199 -14.18 -15.73 -5.99
C HIS A 199 -14.37 -16.87 -4.99
N TYR A 200 -13.75 -16.79 -3.81
CA TYR A 200 -13.96 -17.77 -2.73
C TYR A 200 -15.45 -17.93 -2.37
N ASP A 201 -16.17 -16.83 -2.23
CA ASP A 201 -17.61 -16.86 -1.93
C ASP A 201 -18.42 -17.46 -3.07
N ALA A 202 -18.05 -17.25 -4.33
CA ALA A 202 -18.68 -17.88 -5.49
C ALA A 202 -18.48 -19.41 -5.48
N TYR A 203 -17.26 -19.90 -5.23
CA TYR A 203 -16.98 -21.33 -5.06
C TYR A 203 -17.74 -21.94 -3.85
N LYS A 204 -17.83 -21.19 -2.74
CA LYS A 204 -18.60 -21.60 -1.56
C LYS A 204 -20.08 -21.80 -1.89
N ARG A 205 -20.69 -20.85 -2.61
CA ARG A 205 -22.09 -20.98 -3.08
C ARG A 205 -22.27 -22.17 -4.03
N ALA A 206 -21.27 -22.44 -4.86
CA ALA A 206 -21.29 -23.56 -5.79
C ALA A 206 -21.02 -24.93 -5.12
N GLY A 207 -20.64 -24.97 -3.83
CA GLY A 207 -20.25 -26.19 -3.11
C GLY A 207 -19.03 -26.90 -3.69
N ARG A 208 -18.08 -26.15 -4.24
CA ARG A 208 -16.91 -26.67 -4.97
C ARG A 208 -15.61 -26.20 -4.33
N ARG A 209 -14.56 -27.01 -4.42
CA ARG A 209 -13.19 -26.59 -4.14
C ARG A 209 -12.74 -25.54 -5.11
N MET A 210 -12.06 -24.52 -4.62
CA MET A 210 -11.51 -23.41 -5.39
C MET A 210 -10.06 -23.72 -5.78
N PRO A 211 -9.74 -23.93 -7.05
CA PRO A 211 -8.34 -24.05 -7.49
C PRO A 211 -7.63 -22.71 -7.28
N VAL A 212 -6.39 -22.77 -6.81
CA VAL A 212 -5.54 -21.59 -6.60
C VAL A 212 -4.12 -21.94 -7.06
N VAL A 213 -3.47 -21.02 -7.75
CA VAL A 213 -2.05 -21.10 -8.10
C VAL A 213 -1.35 -19.84 -7.66
N VAL A 214 -0.22 -19.99 -6.99
CA VAL A 214 0.62 -18.90 -6.54
C VAL A 214 1.93 -18.94 -7.31
N THR A 215 2.32 -17.82 -7.90
CA THR A 215 3.60 -17.68 -8.58
C THR A 215 4.48 -16.65 -7.89
N LEU A 216 5.80 -16.81 -8.00
CA LEU A 216 6.80 -15.90 -7.46
C LEU A 216 7.86 -15.62 -8.53
N GLY A 217 8.32 -14.38 -8.62
CA GLY A 217 9.39 -14.00 -9.54
C GLY A 217 8.94 -13.84 -11.00
N GLY A 218 9.86 -14.04 -11.92
CA GLY A 218 9.69 -13.71 -13.33
C GLY A 218 10.04 -12.25 -13.65
N ASP A 219 9.39 -11.65 -14.64
CA ASP A 219 9.53 -10.21 -14.91
C ASP A 219 8.92 -9.41 -13.73
N PRO A 220 9.65 -8.45 -13.10
CA PRO A 220 9.14 -7.72 -11.92
C PRO A 220 7.82 -6.97 -12.18
N VAL A 221 7.48 -6.69 -13.43
CA VAL A 221 6.16 -6.14 -13.79
C VAL A 221 5.01 -7.04 -13.39
N TYR A 222 5.20 -8.36 -13.31
CA TYR A 222 4.14 -9.26 -12.85
C TYR A 222 3.81 -9.02 -11.37
N THR A 223 4.86 -8.86 -10.55
CA THR A 223 4.73 -8.51 -9.14
C THR A 223 3.99 -7.19 -8.98
N TYR A 224 4.40 -6.15 -9.74
CA TYR A 224 3.69 -4.86 -9.72
C TYR A 224 2.22 -5.01 -10.15
N ALA A 225 1.95 -5.72 -11.26
CA ALA A 225 0.57 -5.88 -11.76
C ALA A 225 -0.36 -6.57 -10.73
N ALA A 226 0.18 -7.50 -9.94
CA ALA A 226 -0.57 -8.16 -8.85
C ALA A 226 -0.92 -7.23 -7.67
N THR A 227 -0.23 -6.08 -7.53
CA THR A 227 -0.55 -5.04 -6.53
C THR A 227 -1.47 -3.96 -7.07
N ALA A 228 -1.59 -3.84 -8.39
CA ALA A 228 -2.27 -2.74 -9.05
C ALA A 228 -3.79 -2.74 -8.78
N PRO A 229 -4.39 -1.57 -8.49
CA PRO A 229 -5.83 -1.45 -8.24
C PRO A 229 -6.65 -1.50 -9.54
N MET A 230 -6.57 -2.64 -10.24
CA MET A 230 -7.31 -2.84 -11.49
C MET A 230 -8.83 -2.83 -11.23
N PRO A 231 -9.62 -2.32 -12.20
CA PRO A 231 -11.07 -2.44 -12.15
C PRO A 231 -11.50 -3.92 -12.10
N ASP A 232 -12.64 -4.17 -11.48
CA ASP A 232 -13.23 -5.50 -11.43
C ASP A 232 -13.35 -6.14 -12.82
N ASN A 233 -13.06 -7.43 -12.89
CA ASN A 233 -13.12 -8.24 -14.12
C ASN A 233 -12.12 -7.84 -15.22
N MET A 234 -11.06 -7.09 -14.87
CA MET A 234 -9.91 -6.87 -15.75
C MET A 234 -8.73 -7.73 -15.29
N ASP A 235 -8.13 -8.44 -16.26
CA ASP A 235 -6.96 -9.28 -16.02
C ASP A 235 -5.71 -8.41 -15.77
N GLU A 236 -5.04 -8.57 -14.67
CA GLU A 236 -3.82 -7.84 -14.30
C GLU A 236 -2.69 -8.05 -15.31
N TYR A 237 -2.68 -9.16 -16.02
CA TYR A 237 -1.72 -9.40 -17.10
C TYR A 237 -1.96 -8.57 -18.36
N LEU A 238 -3.12 -7.94 -18.49
CA LEU A 238 -3.33 -6.90 -19.50
C LEU A 238 -2.47 -5.66 -19.15
N LEU A 239 -2.47 -5.24 -17.89
CA LEU A 239 -1.59 -4.16 -17.42
C LEU A 239 -0.10 -4.55 -17.58
N ALA A 240 0.27 -5.77 -17.18
CA ALA A 240 1.63 -6.26 -17.37
C ALA A 240 2.05 -6.24 -18.85
N GLY A 241 1.16 -6.67 -19.75
CA GLY A 241 1.38 -6.62 -21.19
C GLY A 241 1.56 -5.21 -21.74
N PHE A 242 0.72 -4.27 -21.28
CA PHE A 242 0.84 -2.84 -21.59
C PHE A 242 2.22 -2.28 -21.16
N LEU A 243 2.60 -2.51 -19.90
CA LEU A 243 3.87 -2.03 -19.36
C LEU A 243 5.07 -2.64 -20.09
N ARG A 244 5.02 -3.93 -20.38
CA ARG A 244 6.06 -4.68 -21.12
C ARG A 244 6.12 -4.38 -22.61
N ARG A 245 5.07 -3.83 -23.22
CA ARG A 245 4.86 -3.72 -24.68
C ARG A 245 4.93 -5.07 -25.40
N ARG A 246 4.62 -6.14 -24.70
CA ARG A 246 4.58 -7.52 -25.24
C ARG A 246 3.67 -8.38 -24.36
N PRO A 247 3.05 -9.43 -24.91
CA PRO A 247 2.15 -10.29 -24.15
C PRO A 247 2.89 -11.03 -23.03
N VAL A 248 2.17 -11.29 -21.94
CA VAL A 248 2.58 -12.28 -20.95
C VAL A 248 2.29 -13.66 -21.53
N ARG A 249 3.31 -14.51 -21.65
CA ARG A 249 3.15 -15.88 -22.16
C ARG A 249 2.78 -16.79 -20.99
N LEU A 250 1.68 -17.52 -21.14
CA LEU A 250 1.07 -18.30 -20.09
C LEU A 250 1.08 -19.78 -20.44
N VAL A 251 1.58 -20.60 -19.54
CA VAL A 251 1.48 -22.07 -19.57
C VAL A 251 0.42 -22.56 -18.59
N LYS A 252 -0.14 -23.73 -18.88
CA LYS A 252 -1.11 -24.35 -17.97
C LYS A 252 -0.40 -24.87 -16.72
N ALA A 253 -1.00 -24.64 -15.55
CA ALA A 253 -0.59 -25.28 -14.30
C ALA A 253 -0.70 -26.81 -14.39
N LEU A 254 0.04 -27.53 -13.55
CA LEU A 254 0.16 -28.99 -13.65
C LEU A 254 -1.03 -29.75 -13.03
N THR A 255 -1.69 -29.15 -12.02
CA THR A 255 -2.72 -29.82 -11.21
C THR A 255 -4.11 -29.21 -11.34
N CYS A 256 -4.24 -28.05 -12.03
CA CYS A 256 -5.53 -27.38 -12.22
C CYS A 256 -5.59 -26.62 -13.57
N ASP A 257 -6.78 -26.09 -13.89
CA ASP A 257 -7.03 -25.38 -15.15
C ASP A 257 -6.82 -23.86 -14.99
N ILE A 258 -5.65 -23.48 -14.49
CA ILE A 258 -5.22 -22.08 -14.37
C ILE A 258 -3.96 -21.89 -15.20
N TYR A 259 -3.87 -20.76 -15.92
CA TYR A 259 -2.73 -20.39 -16.74
C TYR A 259 -1.88 -19.35 -16.02
N ILE A 260 -0.56 -19.57 -16.00
CA ILE A 260 0.44 -18.82 -15.23
C ILE A 260 1.60 -18.38 -16.13
N PRO A 261 2.35 -17.32 -15.82
CA PRO A 261 3.53 -16.93 -16.59
C PRO A 261 4.55 -18.07 -16.70
N GLU A 262 5.02 -18.35 -17.94
CA GLU A 262 5.94 -19.45 -18.22
C GLU A 262 7.32 -19.28 -17.60
N ASP A 263 7.67 -18.04 -17.20
CA ASP A 263 9.00 -17.59 -16.81
C ASP A 263 9.12 -17.19 -15.32
N CYS A 264 8.11 -17.49 -14.46
CA CYS A 264 8.23 -17.32 -13.02
C CYS A 264 9.36 -18.16 -12.43
N ASP A 265 9.79 -17.82 -11.22
CA ASP A 265 10.81 -18.57 -10.49
C ASP A 265 10.20 -19.78 -9.76
N PHE A 266 9.07 -19.58 -9.07
CA PHE A 266 8.35 -20.63 -8.33
C PHE A 266 6.87 -20.64 -8.66
N VAL A 267 6.27 -21.82 -8.57
CA VAL A 267 4.82 -22.04 -8.68
C VAL A 267 4.38 -22.98 -7.56
N ILE A 268 3.36 -22.55 -6.81
CA ILE A 268 2.73 -23.35 -5.75
C ILE A 268 1.28 -23.56 -6.17
N GLU A 269 0.91 -24.79 -6.48
CA GLU A 269 -0.42 -25.16 -6.96
C GLU A 269 -1.23 -25.87 -5.89
N GLY A 270 -2.52 -25.65 -5.88
CA GLY A 270 -3.38 -26.32 -4.91
C GLY A 270 -4.83 -25.86 -4.94
N TYR A 271 -5.47 -25.96 -3.80
CA TYR A 271 -6.88 -25.57 -3.66
C TYR A 271 -7.20 -25.04 -2.27
N VAL A 272 -8.27 -24.28 -2.20
CA VAL A 272 -8.98 -23.93 -0.97
C VAL A 272 -10.31 -24.68 -0.96
N ASP A 273 -10.66 -25.30 0.16
CA ASP A 273 -11.95 -25.98 0.33
C ASP A 273 -12.88 -25.10 1.16
N PRO A 274 -13.91 -24.47 0.56
CA PRO A 274 -14.83 -23.60 1.28
C PRO A 274 -15.75 -24.32 2.27
N SER A 275 -15.76 -25.65 2.30
CA SER A 275 -16.48 -26.46 3.28
C SER A 275 -15.70 -26.66 4.58
N GLU A 276 -14.40 -26.39 4.58
CA GLU A 276 -13.56 -26.45 5.77
C GLU A 276 -13.75 -25.21 6.65
N GLU A 277 -13.55 -25.37 7.95
CA GLU A 277 -13.46 -24.26 8.87
C GLU A 277 -12.21 -23.42 8.57
N LYS A 278 -12.35 -22.10 8.67
CA LYS A 278 -11.23 -21.17 8.56
C LYS A 278 -10.25 -21.41 9.72
N VAL A 279 -9.00 -21.12 9.49
CA VAL A 279 -7.89 -21.29 10.44
C VAL A 279 -7.33 -19.95 10.86
N ILE A 280 -6.75 -19.89 12.06
CA ILE A 280 -6.09 -18.69 12.54
C ILE A 280 -4.82 -18.45 11.71
N GLU A 281 -4.68 -17.24 11.17
CA GLU A 281 -3.49 -16.71 10.50
C GLU A 281 -3.09 -15.41 11.21
N GLY A 282 -1.79 -15.16 11.31
CA GLY A 282 -1.19 -13.97 11.91
C GLY A 282 -0.59 -14.30 13.29
N ASP A 283 -0.07 -13.35 14.05
CA ASP A 283 0.09 -11.94 13.65
C ASP A 283 1.07 -11.79 12.48
N PHE A 284 1.05 -10.63 11.81
CA PHE A 284 1.99 -10.29 10.75
C PHE A 284 2.33 -8.79 10.80
N GLY A 285 3.62 -8.44 10.88
CA GLY A 285 4.06 -7.05 10.76
C GLY A 285 3.83 -6.54 9.35
N ASP A 286 2.92 -5.57 9.19
CA ASP A 286 2.37 -5.18 7.90
C ASP A 286 2.84 -3.79 7.44
N HIS A 287 2.52 -3.43 6.20
CA HIS A 287 2.91 -2.17 5.55
C HIS A 287 2.37 -0.91 6.24
N THR A 288 1.39 -1.05 7.12
CA THR A 288 0.91 0.07 7.95
C THR A 288 1.90 0.46 9.05
N GLY A 289 2.96 -0.31 9.25
CA GLY A 289 3.90 -0.15 10.35
C GLY A 289 3.45 -0.81 11.66
N PHE A 290 2.30 -1.47 11.64
CA PHE A 290 1.72 -2.16 12.79
C PHE A 290 1.46 -3.63 12.47
N TYR A 291 1.39 -4.45 13.52
CA TYR A 291 0.98 -5.83 13.34
C TYR A 291 -0.50 -5.90 12.91
N SER A 292 -0.75 -6.58 11.79
CA SER A 292 -2.07 -7.09 11.47
C SER A 292 -2.35 -8.26 12.41
N LEU A 293 -3.32 -8.09 13.29
CA LEU A 293 -3.63 -9.06 14.34
C LEU A 293 -4.24 -10.34 13.76
N LYS A 294 -3.96 -11.47 14.41
CA LYS A 294 -4.46 -12.78 14.01
C LYS A 294 -5.98 -12.81 13.84
N ASP A 295 -6.42 -13.44 12.76
CA ASP A 295 -7.84 -13.64 12.43
C ASP A 295 -8.03 -14.94 11.65
N LEU A 296 -9.28 -15.25 11.29
CA LEU A 296 -9.69 -16.47 10.62
C LEU A 296 -9.65 -16.33 9.10
N TYR A 297 -8.81 -17.12 8.43
CA TYR A 297 -8.68 -17.18 6.98
C TYR A 297 -8.81 -18.61 6.43
N PRO A 298 -9.15 -18.77 5.13
CA PRO A 298 -9.18 -20.07 4.50
C PRO A 298 -7.80 -20.74 4.50
N ARG A 299 -7.78 -22.07 4.62
CA ARG A 299 -6.57 -22.87 4.45
C ARG A 299 -6.36 -23.17 2.98
N PHE A 300 -5.13 -22.97 2.50
CA PHE A 300 -4.70 -23.38 1.17
C PHE A 300 -3.91 -24.69 1.26
N HIS A 301 -4.36 -25.71 0.53
CA HIS A 301 -3.75 -27.03 0.44
C HIS A 301 -2.89 -27.13 -0.81
N VAL A 302 -1.61 -27.40 -0.65
CA VAL A 302 -0.65 -27.47 -1.75
C VAL A 302 -0.56 -28.88 -2.30
N THR A 303 -0.76 -29.02 -3.62
CA THR A 303 -0.71 -30.26 -4.37
C THR A 303 0.54 -30.40 -5.23
N ALA A 304 1.15 -29.27 -5.63
CA ALA A 304 2.42 -29.28 -6.34
C ALA A 304 3.24 -28.01 -6.02
N LEU A 305 4.55 -28.18 -6.01
CA LEU A 305 5.55 -27.12 -5.97
C LEU A 305 6.48 -27.31 -7.16
N THR A 306 6.63 -26.27 -7.99
CA THR A 306 7.59 -26.30 -9.09
C THR A 306 8.47 -25.06 -9.08
N HIS A 307 9.64 -25.18 -9.70
CA HIS A 307 10.54 -24.04 -9.82
C HIS A 307 11.47 -24.15 -11.03
N ARG A 308 12.03 -23.02 -11.43
CA ARG A 308 13.11 -22.95 -12.42
C ARG A 308 14.35 -23.65 -11.89
N ARG A 309 15.25 -24.05 -12.80
CA ARG A 309 16.56 -24.59 -12.43
C ARG A 309 17.41 -23.62 -11.62
N ASP A 310 17.33 -22.34 -11.96
CA ASP A 310 18.13 -21.24 -11.43
C ASP A 310 17.28 -20.23 -10.64
N ALA A 311 16.24 -20.71 -9.95
CA ALA A 311 15.28 -19.89 -9.24
C ALA A 311 15.92 -19.00 -8.16
N VAL A 312 15.42 -17.75 -8.06
CA VAL A 312 15.70 -16.80 -6.98
C VAL A 312 14.39 -16.49 -6.29
N TYR A 313 14.36 -16.58 -4.97
CA TYR A 313 13.16 -16.32 -4.19
C TYR A 313 12.99 -14.81 -3.95
N PRO A 314 11.98 -14.15 -4.53
CA PRO A 314 11.71 -12.76 -4.25
C PRO A 314 10.91 -12.64 -2.95
N ALA A 315 11.31 -11.71 -2.10
CA ALA A 315 10.58 -11.36 -0.89
C ALA A 315 10.59 -9.84 -0.69
N THR A 316 9.58 -9.31 -0.03
CA THR A 316 9.57 -7.94 0.48
C THR A 316 9.50 -7.96 2.00
N VAL A 317 10.04 -6.95 2.60
CA VAL A 317 9.88 -6.63 4.02
C VAL A 317 8.96 -5.43 4.09
N VAL A 318 7.99 -5.46 4.96
CA VAL A 318 7.09 -4.36 5.27
C VAL A 318 7.08 -4.13 6.78
N GLY A 319 6.86 -2.90 7.21
CA GLY A 319 6.94 -2.49 8.60
C GLY A 319 6.77 -0.98 8.73
N VAL A 320 7.45 -0.37 9.70
CA VAL A 320 7.44 1.10 9.85
C VAL A 320 7.99 1.75 8.58
N PRO A 321 7.23 2.65 7.93
CA PRO A 321 7.67 3.26 6.68
C PRO A 321 8.93 4.15 6.86
N PRO A 322 9.74 4.35 5.81
CA PRO A 322 9.57 3.87 4.42
C PRO A 322 10.12 2.45 4.20
N GLU A 323 9.41 1.68 3.39
CA GLU A 323 9.85 0.38 2.87
C GLU A 323 9.63 0.31 1.34
N GLU A 324 9.89 -0.84 0.71
CA GLU A 324 9.76 -1.05 -0.73
C GLU A 324 8.35 -0.71 -1.27
N ASP A 325 7.32 -0.97 -0.51
CA ASP A 325 5.91 -0.71 -0.83
C ASP A 325 5.60 0.78 -1.05
N ALA A 326 6.34 1.69 -0.42
CA ALA A 326 6.22 3.14 -0.64
C ALA A 326 6.51 3.51 -2.11
N TYR A 327 7.49 2.85 -2.75
CA TYR A 327 7.82 3.07 -4.16
C TYR A 327 6.83 2.40 -5.11
N ILE A 328 6.27 1.26 -4.72
CA ILE A 328 5.15 0.62 -5.43
C ILE A 328 3.91 1.53 -5.40
N ALA A 329 3.59 2.12 -4.26
CA ALA A 329 2.51 3.10 -4.11
C ALA A 329 2.74 4.33 -5.00
N LYS A 330 3.96 4.87 -5.04
CA LYS A 330 4.33 6.00 -5.90
C LYS A 330 4.17 5.69 -7.40
N ALA A 331 4.51 4.48 -7.82
CA ALA A 331 4.23 4.05 -9.20
C ALA A 331 2.73 3.95 -9.48
N THR A 332 1.95 3.52 -8.50
CA THR A 332 0.49 3.43 -8.58
C THR A 332 -0.15 4.82 -8.73
N GLU A 333 0.32 5.85 -8.00
CA GLU A 333 -0.11 7.24 -8.22
C GLU A 333 0.02 7.64 -9.70
N LYS A 334 1.21 7.38 -10.28
CA LYS A 334 1.53 7.79 -11.64
C LYS A 334 0.73 7.02 -12.70
N ILE A 335 0.50 5.74 -12.48
CA ILE A 335 -0.24 4.89 -13.43
C ILE A 335 -1.73 5.17 -13.39
N PHE A 336 -2.30 5.39 -12.20
CA PHE A 336 -3.75 5.48 -12.04
C PHE A 336 -4.30 6.92 -12.05
N LEU A 337 -3.46 7.95 -12.03
CA LEU A 337 -3.92 9.34 -12.13
C LEU A 337 -4.75 9.58 -13.40
N ALA A 338 -4.28 9.13 -14.58
CA ALA A 338 -5.02 9.32 -15.83
C ALA A 338 -6.34 8.54 -15.87
N PRO A 339 -6.43 7.26 -15.47
CA PRO A 339 -7.71 6.57 -15.27
C PRO A 339 -8.66 7.27 -14.28
N ILE A 340 -8.17 7.83 -13.18
CA ILE A 340 -8.98 8.60 -12.23
C ILE A 340 -9.56 9.85 -12.91
N ARG A 341 -8.74 10.60 -13.62
CA ARG A 341 -9.17 11.79 -14.38
C ARG A 341 -10.23 11.43 -15.43
N LEU A 342 -10.04 10.29 -16.09
CA LEU A 342 -10.94 9.86 -17.17
C LEU A 342 -12.29 9.35 -16.66
N ALA A 343 -12.29 8.51 -15.64
CA ALA A 343 -13.45 7.71 -15.27
C ALA A 343 -14.12 8.16 -13.95
N VAL A 344 -13.39 8.87 -13.08
CA VAL A 344 -13.89 9.25 -11.76
C VAL A 344 -14.07 10.75 -11.62
N GLN A 345 -13.01 11.54 -11.80
CA GLN A 345 -13.04 12.99 -11.58
C GLN A 345 -12.07 13.71 -12.54
N PRO A 346 -12.59 14.31 -13.62
CA PRO A 346 -11.76 14.99 -14.62
C PRO A 346 -11.06 16.27 -14.10
N GLU A 347 -11.53 16.80 -12.98
CA GLU A 347 -10.92 17.98 -12.35
C GLU A 347 -9.61 17.70 -11.62
N VAL A 348 -9.32 16.43 -11.29
CA VAL A 348 -8.08 16.07 -10.58
C VAL A 348 -6.89 16.30 -11.50
N GLU A 349 -5.95 17.15 -11.08
CA GLU A 349 -4.74 17.45 -11.84
C GLU A 349 -3.54 16.63 -11.39
N ASP A 350 -3.35 16.46 -10.09
CA ASP A 350 -2.28 15.61 -9.54
C ASP A 350 -2.76 14.89 -8.27
N LEU A 351 -2.10 13.78 -7.95
CA LEU A 351 -2.34 12.94 -6.78
C LEU A 351 -1.00 12.61 -6.12
N TRP A 352 -0.95 12.71 -4.81
CA TRP A 352 0.18 12.30 -3.99
C TRP A 352 -0.29 11.51 -2.77
N MET A 353 0.31 10.34 -2.55
CA MET A 353 0.14 9.53 -1.35
C MET A 353 1.46 9.58 -0.56
N PRO A 354 1.59 10.47 0.45
CA PRO A 354 2.80 10.55 1.27
C PRO A 354 3.13 9.20 1.91
N THR A 355 4.41 8.85 1.98
CA THR A 355 4.85 7.58 2.58
C THR A 355 4.31 7.38 4.00
N ALA A 356 4.29 8.45 4.80
CA ALA A 356 3.69 8.44 6.14
C ALA A 356 2.19 8.07 6.17
N GLY A 357 1.49 8.20 5.03
CA GLY A 357 0.09 7.79 4.86
C GLY A 357 -0.09 6.30 4.51
N THR A 358 0.99 5.54 4.36
CA THR A 358 0.97 4.08 4.10
C THR A 358 0.01 3.68 2.96
N ALA A 359 0.05 4.44 1.86
CA ALA A 359 -0.72 4.28 0.62
C ALA A 359 -2.26 4.48 0.73
N HIS A 360 -2.83 4.59 1.93
CA HIS A 360 -4.28 4.77 2.07
C HIS A 360 -4.71 5.75 3.16
N ASN A 361 -3.96 5.92 4.27
CA ASN A 361 -4.39 6.79 5.36
C ASN A 361 -4.43 8.26 4.99
N LEU A 362 -3.50 8.73 4.15
CA LEU A 362 -3.37 10.12 3.74
C LEU A 362 -3.15 10.24 2.23
N ALA A 363 -3.94 11.09 1.58
CA ALA A 363 -3.72 11.50 0.21
C ALA A 363 -3.85 13.01 0.06
N VAL A 364 -3.13 13.57 -0.92
CA VAL A 364 -3.22 14.98 -1.31
C VAL A 364 -3.56 15.03 -2.79
N VAL A 365 -4.56 15.81 -3.18
CA VAL A 365 -4.94 16.01 -4.57
C VAL A 365 -5.00 17.49 -4.91
N SER A 366 -4.58 17.85 -6.11
CA SER A 366 -4.87 19.17 -6.67
C SER A 366 -5.98 19.08 -7.72
N ILE A 367 -6.82 20.11 -7.78
CA ILE A 367 -7.95 20.16 -8.70
C ILE A 367 -8.05 21.48 -9.45
N ASP A 368 -8.51 21.44 -10.73
CA ASP A 368 -8.97 22.59 -11.47
C ASP A 368 -10.37 22.99 -10.98
N LYS A 369 -10.41 23.81 -9.90
CA LYS A 369 -11.67 24.24 -9.29
C LYS A 369 -12.33 25.33 -10.10
N ARG A 370 -13.60 25.15 -10.46
CA ARG A 370 -14.40 26.10 -11.25
C ARG A 370 -15.62 26.65 -10.52
N TYR A 371 -16.08 25.99 -9.45
CA TYR A 371 -17.27 26.39 -8.70
C TYR A 371 -17.19 25.96 -7.24
N ARG A 372 -17.99 26.62 -6.41
CA ARG A 372 -18.08 26.32 -4.97
C ARG A 372 -18.65 24.91 -4.75
N GLY A 373 -18.06 24.14 -3.84
CA GLY A 373 -18.48 22.79 -3.51
C GLY A 373 -17.87 21.70 -4.40
N GLN A 374 -17.05 22.05 -5.40
CA GLN A 374 -16.41 21.06 -6.27
C GLN A 374 -15.45 20.16 -5.51
N ALA A 375 -14.74 20.67 -4.48
CA ALA A 375 -13.90 19.85 -3.61
C ALA A 375 -14.71 18.77 -2.85
N HIS A 376 -15.94 19.11 -2.40
CA HIS A 376 -16.86 18.12 -1.82
C HIS A 376 -17.21 17.00 -2.80
N LYS A 377 -17.52 17.36 -4.06
CA LYS A 377 -17.77 16.39 -5.13
C LYS A 377 -16.57 15.45 -5.32
N VAL A 378 -15.36 16.02 -5.39
CA VAL A 378 -14.11 15.25 -5.57
C VAL A 378 -13.87 14.32 -4.38
N ALA A 379 -14.00 14.79 -3.15
CA ALA A 379 -13.82 13.97 -1.95
C ALA A 379 -14.76 12.75 -1.94
N GLN A 380 -16.06 12.98 -2.17
CA GLN A 380 -17.06 11.90 -2.18
C GLN A 380 -16.84 10.90 -3.33
N ALA A 381 -16.43 11.38 -4.50
CA ALA A 381 -16.17 10.52 -5.63
C ALA A 381 -14.92 9.65 -5.43
N LEU A 382 -13.83 10.20 -4.91
CA LEU A 382 -12.63 9.43 -4.59
C LEU A 382 -12.92 8.41 -3.49
N TRP A 383 -13.62 8.78 -2.43
CA TRP A 383 -14.01 7.86 -1.35
C TRP A 383 -15.02 6.78 -1.78
N GLY A 384 -15.63 6.91 -2.95
CA GLY A 384 -16.51 5.90 -3.54
C GLY A 384 -15.87 5.08 -4.67
N ALA A 385 -14.61 5.32 -5.04
CA ALA A 385 -14.02 4.75 -6.24
C ALA A 385 -12.80 3.86 -5.97
N GLY A 386 -12.85 2.61 -6.41
CA GLY A 386 -11.73 1.67 -6.41
C GLY A 386 -11.05 1.59 -5.03
N GLN A 387 -9.72 1.52 -5.01
CA GLN A 387 -8.97 1.49 -3.74
C GLN A 387 -8.87 2.86 -3.04
N MET A 388 -9.20 3.98 -3.71
CA MET A 388 -9.34 5.27 -3.03
C MET A 388 -10.45 5.26 -1.97
N MET A 389 -11.38 4.30 -2.00
CA MET A 389 -12.38 4.13 -0.94
C MET A 389 -11.75 3.87 0.43
N PHE A 390 -10.51 3.38 0.50
CA PHE A 390 -9.80 3.15 1.77
C PHE A 390 -9.16 4.41 2.36
N ASN A 391 -9.08 5.52 1.58
CA ASN A 391 -8.48 6.75 2.06
C ASN A 391 -9.23 7.34 3.26
N LYS A 392 -8.49 7.72 4.31
CA LYS A 392 -9.01 8.25 5.57
C LYS A 392 -8.92 9.78 5.61
N TYR A 393 -7.73 10.33 5.33
CA TYR A 393 -7.46 11.76 5.30
C TYR A 393 -7.18 12.21 3.88
N LEU A 394 -7.84 13.28 3.43
CA LEU A 394 -7.69 13.83 2.09
C LEU A 394 -7.45 15.34 2.16
N VAL A 395 -6.37 15.80 1.58
CA VAL A 395 -6.13 17.25 1.40
C VAL A 395 -6.39 17.62 -0.05
N ILE A 396 -7.24 18.60 -0.29
CA ILE A 396 -7.62 19.05 -1.63
C ILE A 396 -7.15 20.50 -1.81
N THR A 397 -6.33 20.73 -2.83
CA THR A 397 -5.74 22.05 -3.14
C THR A 397 -6.12 22.51 -4.54
N SER A 398 -5.81 23.76 -4.88
CA SER A 398 -5.88 24.26 -6.25
C SER A 398 -4.78 23.65 -7.12
N ALA A 399 -4.97 23.68 -8.45
CA ALA A 399 -4.05 23.11 -9.44
C ALA A 399 -2.64 23.72 -9.38
N GLU A 400 -2.54 24.98 -8.96
CA GLU A 400 -1.26 25.70 -8.88
C GLU A 400 -0.42 25.29 -7.67
N THR A 401 -0.98 24.57 -6.71
CA THR A 401 -0.27 24.15 -5.50
C THR A 401 0.68 23.00 -5.80
N PRO A 402 1.99 23.13 -5.50
CA PRO A 402 2.92 22.02 -5.60
C PRO A 402 2.67 21.01 -4.46
N ILE A 403 1.78 20.05 -4.68
CA ILE A 403 1.26 19.15 -3.64
C ILE A 403 2.31 18.27 -2.96
N ARG A 404 3.50 18.09 -3.56
CA ARG A 404 4.63 17.37 -2.96
C ARG A 404 5.56 18.28 -2.14
N SER A 405 5.20 19.56 -1.96
CA SER A 405 5.93 20.50 -1.13
C SER A 405 5.26 20.66 0.23
N PHE A 406 5.86 20.11 1.28
CA PHE A 406 5.38 20.32 2.66
C PHE A 406 5.26 21.79 3.03
N GLY A 407 6.21 22.65 2.58
CA GLY A 407 6.15 24.07 2.83
C GLY A 407 4.94 24.76 2.17
N ALA A 408 4.58 24.37 0.94
CA ALA A 408 3.39 24.88 0.27
C ALA A 408 2.10 24.44 0.98
N LEU A 409 2.02 23.17 1.39
CA LEU A 409 0.88 22.67 2.15
C LEU A 409 0.77 23.32 3.54
N ALA A 410 1.89 23.48 4.24
CA ALA A 410 1.94 24.18 5.53
C ALA A 410 1.45 25.62 5.42
N ALA A 411 1.84 26.35 4.35
CA ALA A 411 1.37 27.71 4.10
C ALA A 411 -0.16 27.80 3.95
N LEU A 412 -0.79 26.82 3.29
CA LEU A 412 -2.24 26.73 3.16
C LEU A 412 -2.89 26.31 4.49
N LEU A 413 -2.40 25.26 5.14
CA LEU A 413 -2.91 24.77 6.42
C LEU A 413 -2.84 25.86 7.51
N ARG A 414 -1.77 26.66 7.53
CA ARG A 414 -1.61 27.78 8.46
C ARG A 414 -2.72 28.83 8.32
N ARG A 415 -3.35 28.95 7.14
CA ARG A 415 -4.24 30.06 6.76
C ARG A 415 -5.69 29.66 6.49
N CYS A 416 -5.99 28.38 6.26
CA CYS A 416 -7.34 27.94 5.97
C CYS A 416 -8.32 28.24 7.12
N ASP A 417 -9.58 28.51 6.81
CA ASP A 417 -10.64 28.57 7.82
C ASP A 417 -11.13 27.14 8.12
N LEU A 418 -10.66 26.60 9.24
CA LEU A 418 -10.98 25.23 9.66
C LEU A 418 -12.49 24.98 9.83
N ARG A 419 -13.30 26.01 10.09
CA ARG A 419 -14.76 25.89 10.19
C ARG A 419 -15.43 25.67 8.84
N GLN A 420 -14.79 26.11 7.76
CA GLN A 420 -15.33 26.04 6.41
C GLN A 420 -14.67 24.98 5.54
N CYS A 421 -13.36 24.72 5.74
CA CYS A 421 -12.60 23.81 4.88
C CYS A 421 -12.76 22.33 5.22
N MET A 422 -13.32 21.99 6.39
CA MET A 422 -13.45 20.59 6.82
C MET A 422 -14.65 19.89 6.18
N ILE A 423 -14.39 18.77 5.51
CA ILE A 423 -15.41 17.88 4.95
C ILE A 423 -15.36 16.56 5.72
N ARG A 424 -16.37 16.29 6.52
CA ARG A 424 -16.48 15.05 7.31
C ARG A 424 -17.39 14.04 6.62
N SER A 425 -17.01 12.76 6.66
CA SER A 425 -17.79 11.64 6.16
C SER A 425 -17.50 10.38 6.97
N GLU A 426 -18.20 9.31 6.63
CA GLU A 426 -17.95 7.96 7.13
C GLU A 426 -17.94 7.00 5.94
N GLY A 427 -17.20 5.91 6.05
CA GLY A 427 -17.17 4.95 4.97
C GLY A 427 -16.18 3.81 5.18
N ILE A 428 -15.94 3.09 4.09
CA ILE A 428 -15.04 1.95 4.05
C ILE A 428 -13.60 2.44 4.31
N LEU A 429 -12.91 1.74 5.20
CA LEU A 429 -11.47 1.86 5.43
C LEU A 429 -10.79 0.53 5.14
N ASP A 430 -9.48 0.53 5.05
CA ASP A 430 -8.73 -0.72 4.92
C ASP A 430 -8.93 -1.57 6.19
N VAL A 431 -8.98 -2.88 6.04
CA VAL A 431 -9.14 -3.80 7.18
C VAL A 431 -7.93 -3.80 8.12
N LEU A 432 -6.80 -3.26 7.67
CA LEU A 432 -5.60 -3.05 8.47
C LEU A 432 -5.64 -1.73 9.27
N ASP A 433 -6.66 -0.89 9.07
CA ASP A 433 -6.86 0.27 9.94
C ASP A 433 -7.26 -0.19 11.34
N HIS A 434 -6.35 0.02 12.29
CA HIS A 434 -6.50 -0.42 13.67
C HIS A 434 -7.10 0.63 14.60
N ALA A 435 -7.34 1.85 14.12
CA ALA A 435 -7.83 2.95 14.95
C ALA A 435 -9.35 2.93 15.17
N THR A 436 -10.09 2.20 14.33
CA THR A 436 -11.56 2.22 14.33
C THR A 436 -12.16 1.15 15.23
N ALA A 437 -13.30 1.46 15.85
CA ALA A 437 -14.05 0.50 16.66
C ALA A 437 -14.67 -0.64 15.82
N THR A 438 -14.94 -0.39 14.54
CA THR A 438 -15.50 -1.35 13.58
C THR A 438 -14.46 -1.62 12.50
N CYS A 439 -14.02 -2.88 12.36
CA CYS A 439 -13.06 -3.26 11.32
C CYS A 439 -13.57 -2.89 9.93
N GLY A 440 -12.72 -2.20 9.16
CA GLY A 440 -13.00 -1.82 7.78
C GLY A 440 -14.02 -0.69 7.60
N PHE A 441 -14.46 -0.02 8.68
CA PHE A 441 -15.41 1.09 8.62
C PHE A 441 -15.12 2.16 9.66
N GLY A 442 -15.03 3.44 9.24
CA GLY A 442 -14.71 4.53 10.15
C GLY A 442 -14.89 5.91 9.56
N GLY A 443 -14.36 6.90 10.25
CA GLY A 443 -14.40 8.29 9.86
C GLY A 443 -13.48 8.62 8.69
N LYS A 444 -13.90 9.63 7.93
CA LYS A 444 -13.13 10.24 6.85
C LYS A 444 -13.12 11.75 7.02
N LEU A 445 -11.98 12.36 6.77
CA LEU A 445 -11.83 13.82 6.85
C LEU A 445 -11.11 14.34 5.63
N ALA A 446 -11.71 15.30 4.91
CA ALA A 446 -10.99 16.09 3.93
C ALA A 446 -10.86 17.54 4.36
N LEU A 447 -9.80 18.19 3.88
CA LEU A 447 -9.59 19.63 4.00
C LEU A 447 -9.62 20.26 2.61
N ASP A 448 -10.63 21.10 2.34
CA ASP A 448 -10.73 21.91 1.13
C ASP A 448 -9.88 23.19 1.28
N LEU A 449 -8.67 23.16 0.76
CA LEU A 449 -7.73 24.29 0.78
C LEU A 449 -7.73 25.08 -0.54
N THR A 450 -8.66 24.80 -1.44
CA THR A 450 -8.66 25.34 -2.81
C THR A 450 -8.88 26.85 -2.87
N ASP A 451 -9.59 27.45 -1.89
CA ASP A 451 -9.85 28.90 -1.79
C ASP A 451 -8.93 29.58 -0.78
N THR A 452 -7.92 28.88 -0.24
CA THR A 452 -7.03 29.45 0.77
C THR A 452 -5.93 30.28 0.10
N ASP A 453 -5.82 31.54 0.47
CA ASP A 453 -4.70 32.39 0.05
C ASP A 453 -3.44 32.06 0.87
N PRO A 454 -2.38 31.51 0.26
CA PRO A 454 -1.15 31.15 0.95
C PRO A 454 -0.36 32.36 1.47
N THR A 455 -0.73 33.59 1.06
CA THR A 455 -0.03 34.82 1.44
C THR A 455 -0.79 35.66 2.48
N ALA A 456 -2.02 35.25 2.83
CA ALA A 456 -2.84 35.96 3.81
C ALA A 456 -2.11 36.12 5.16
N ALA A 457 -2.28 37.26 5.79
CA ALA A 457 -1.71 37.50 7.11
C ALA A 457 -2.29 36.53 8.16
N VAL A 458 -1.45 36.05 9.04
CA VAL A 458 -1.83 35.17 10.15
C VAL A 458 -1.43 35.79 11.48
N ALA A 459 -2.21 35.53 12.51
CA ALA A 459 -1.84 35.90 13.87
C ALA A 459 -0.68 35.04 14.37
N ASP A 460 0.21 35.68 15.13
CA ASP A 460 1.27 34.93 15.82
C ASP A 460 0.69 34.05 16.92
N VAL A 461 1.37 32.89 17.13
CA VAL A 461 1.07 32.05 18.27
C VAL A 461 1.83 32.57 19.48
N THR A 462 1.09 32.85 20.56
CA THR A 462 1.70 33.19 21.85
C THR A 462 2.01 31.88 22.61
N LEU A 463 3.27 31.72 22.96
CA LEU A 463 3.74 30.61 23.79
C LEU A 463 3.87 31.08 25.26
N PRO A 464 3.59 30.22 26.25
CA PRO A 464 3.84 30.52 27.65
C PRO A 464 5.34 30.63 27.93
N SER A 465 5.71 31.42 28.94
CA SER A 465 7.09 31.47 29.44
C SER A 465 7.50 30.13 30.10
N GLU A 466 6.55 29.50 30.76
CA GLU A 466 6.65 28.16 31.33
C GLU A 466 5.28 27.48 31.15
N ALA A 467 5.29 26.21 30.77
CA ALA A 467 4.09 25.38 30.78
C ALA A 467 4.27 24.25 31.78
N HIS A 468 3.24 23.99 32.56
CA HIS A 468 3.26 22.98 33.61
C HIS A 468 2.51 21.72 33.16
N PRO A 469 2.98 20.52 33.55
CA PRO A 469 2.21 19.31 33.36
C PRO A 469 0.79 19.47 33.91
N ALA A 470 -0.20 19.23 33.10
CA ALA A 470 -1.61 19.32 33.46
C ALA A 470 -2.45 18.39 32.58
N GLY A 471 -3.59 17.92 33.08
CA GLY A 471 -4.53 17.12 32.29
C GLY A 471 -3.96 15.81 31.69
N GLY A 472 -2.79 15.37 32.20
CA GLY A 472 -2.08 14.20 31.67
C GLY A 472 -1.07 14.50 30.57
N ILE A 473 -0.89 15.77 30.21
CA ILE A 473 0.16 16.22 29.29
C ILE A 473 1.41 16.53 30.10
N GLU A 474 2.53 15.95 29.67
CA GLU A 474 3.82 15.97 30.35
C GLU A 474 4.81 16.92 29.67
N LEU A 475 4.81 16.95 28.35
CA LEU A 475 5.70 17.77 27.54
C LEU A 475 4.96 18.40 26.36
N TYR A 476 5.54 19.44 25.81
CA TYR A 476 5.12 20.03 24.53
C TYR A 476 6.34 20.34 23.66
N ASP A 477 6.07 20.42 22.35
CA ASP A 477 7.06 20.77 21.33
C ASP A 477 6.48 21.82 20.40
N THR A 478 7.27 22.82 20.08
CA THR A 478 6.86 24.02 19.33
C THR A 478 7.54 24.15 17.97
N ARG A 479 8.25 23.09 17.51
CA ARG A 479 9.01 23.14 16.24
C ARG A 479 8.19 23.58 15.03
N HIS A 480 6.87 23.33 15.01
CA HIS A 480 5.95 23.69 13.94
C HIS A 480 4.98 24.83 14.27
N VAL A 481 5.28 25.61 15.29
CA VAL A 481 4.45 26.77 15.65
C VAL A 481 4.52 27.87 14.59
N GLY A 482 5.71 28.14 14.03
CA GLY A 482 5.93 29.20 13.03
C GLY A 482 5.27 28.89 11.69
N ASP A 483 5.43 27.70 11.19
CA ASP A 483 4.97 27.27 9.85
C ASP A 483 3.51 26.82 9.82
N LEU A 484 3.06 26.04 10.83
CA LEU A 484 1.70 25.48 10.89
C LEU A 484 0.81 26.11 11.98
N GLY A 485 1.37 26.75 12.99
CA GLY A 485 0.66 27.08 14.23
C GLY A 485 0.31 25.84 15.04
N LEU A 486 1.14 24.78 14.92
CA LEU A 486 0.96 23.50 15.55
C LEU A 486 1.77 23.41 16.85
N VAL A 487 1.10 23.00 17.92
CA VAL A 487 1.73 22.55 19.16
C VAL A 487 1.61 21.04 19.24
N ILE A 488 2.74 20.34 19.38
CA ILE A 488 2.77 18.92 19.62
C ILE A 488 2.81 18.69 21.13
N LEU A 489 1.98 17.79 21.62
CA LEU A 489 1.81 17.47 23.03
C LEU A 489 2.17 15.99 23.25
N TYR A 490 2.71 15.70 24.44
CA TYR A 490 3.02 14.33 24.82
C TYR A 490 2.37 14.01 26.16
N ALA A 491 1.67 12.88 26.21
CA ALA A 491 0.94 12.43 27.38
C ALA A 491 1.30 10.99 27.73
N GLU A 492 1.13 10.63 29.00
CA GLU A 492 1.38 9.28 29.45
C GLU A 492 0.43 8.28 28.78
N ALA A 493 0.99 7.24 28.15
CA ALA A 493 0.22 6.16 27.50
C ALA A 493 -0.70 5.39 28.47
N SER A 494 -0.44 5.49 29.78
CA SER A 494 -1.15 4.78 30.84
C SER A 494 -2.52 5.37 31.19
N ARG A 495 -2.86 6.57 30.73
CA ARG A 495 -4.15 7.20 31.08
C ARG A 495 -5.26 6.79 30.11
N PRO A 496 -6.36 6.16 30.58
CA PRO A 496 -7.49 5.76 29.74
C PRO A 496 -8.32 6.93 29.23
N ASP A 497 -8.29 8.06 29.93
CA ASP A 497 -9.18 9.18 29.69
C ASP A 497 -8.68 10.05 28.53
N LYS A 498 -9.61 10.70 27.81
CA LYS A 498 -9.28 11.73 26.83
C LYS A 498 -8.51 12.85 27.52
N VAL A 499 -7.40 13.25 26.91
CA VAL A 499 -6.69 14.46 27.33
C VAL A 499 -7.49 15.67 26.89
N ASP A 500 -7.76 16.59 27.81
CA ASP A 500 -8.38 17.87 27.47
C ASP A 500 -7.33 18.86 26.99
N MET A 501 -7.00 18.77 25.71
CA MET A 501 -6.01 19.65 25.07
C MET A 501 -6.44 21.10 25.07
N GLU A 502 -7.75 21.37 24.94
CA GLU A 502 -8.28 22.75 24.97
C GLU A 502 -8.06 23.39 26.35
N ALA A 503 -8.40 22.67 27.43
CA ALA A 503 -8.15 23.11 28.77
C ALA A 503 -6.65 23.32 29.03
N TYR A 504 -5.81 22.37 28.62
CA TYR A 504 -4.37 22.47 28.78
C TYR A 504 -3.79 23.72 28.11
N LEU A 505 -4.12 23.97 26.84
CA LEU A 505 -3.65 25.12 26.09
C LEU A 505 -4.10 26.43 26.75
N ARG A 506 -5.37 26.51 27.14
CA ARG A 506 -5.94 27.71 27.79
C ARG A 506 -5.29 28.00 29.14
N GLU A 507 -5.16 26.99 30.02
CA GLU A 507 -4.66 27.14 31.37
C GLU A 507 -3.16 27.48 31.40
N ASN A 508 -2.39 26.96 30.46
CA ASN A 508 -0.98 27.29 30.29
C ASN A 508 -0.73 28.58 29.48
N GLY A 509 -1.77 29.28 29.03
CA GLY A 509 -1.61 30.56 28.39
C GLY A 509 -1.24 30.54 26.91
N PHE A 510 -1.34 29.41 26.22
CA PHE A 510 -1.20 29.34 24.76
C PHE A 510 -2.32 30.14 24.09
N ARG A 511 -2.00 30.90 23.05
CA ARG A 511 -2.99 31.68 22.25
C ARG A 511 -2.67 31.57 20.76
N GLY A 512 -3.69 31.58 19.92
CA GLY A 512 -3.54 31.57 18.47
C GLY A 512 -3.06 30.22 17.92
N VAL A 513 -3.07 29.15 18.72
CA VAL A 513 -2.75 27.79 18.29
C VAL A 513 -3.82 27.32 17.29
N ARG A 514 -3.39 26.81 16.14
CA ARG A 514 -4.31 26.32 15.12
C ARG A 514 -4.52 24.81 15.21
N TYR A 515 -3.45 24.10 15.53
CA TYR A 515 -3.43 22.64 15.63
C TYR A 515 -2.78 22.23 16.95
N ALA A 516 -3.37 21.26 17.61
CA ALA A 516 -2.73 20.58 18.74
C ALA A 516 -2.86 19.06 18.54
N VAL A 517 -1.76 18.36 18.53
CA VAL A 517 -1.73 16.91 18.38
C VAL A 517 -1.06 16.30 19.61
N VAL A 518 -1.72 15.31 20.24
CA VAL A 518 -1.13 14.62 21.40
C VAL A 518 -0.70 13.20 21.02
N PHE A 519 0.52 12.85 21.39
CA PHE A 519 1.14 11.52 21.23
C PHE A 519 1.43 10.88 22.59
N ASP A 520 1.73 9.59 22.59
CA ASP A 520 2.28 8.92 23.75
C ASP A 520 3.65 9.48 24.10
N TYR A 521 3.94 9.59 25.39
CA TYR A 521 5.19 10.20 25.91
C TYR A 521 6.45 9.54 25.34
N GLN A 522 6.42 8.22 25.05
CA GLN A 522 7.53 7.50 24.45
C GLN A 522 7.95 8.01 23.06
N ALA A 523 7.06 8.73 22.37
CA ALA A 523 7.36 9.36 21.09
C ALA A 523 8.15 10.68 21.23
N ALA A 524 8.27 11.20 22.45
CA ALA A 524 8.85 12.51 22.70
C ALA A 524 10.36 12.57 22.37
N GLY A 525 10.73 13.50 21.51
CA GLY A 525 12.13 13.85 21.24
C GLY A 525 12.92 12.84 20.40
N THR A 526 12.35 11.71 20.05
CA THR A 526 13.04 10.64 19.30
C THR A 526 12.54 10.45 17.87
N MET A 527 11.34 10.93 17.54
CA MET A 527 10.70 10.73 16.24
C MET A 527 10.88 11.92 15.31
N ARG A 528 11.07 11.63 14.04
CA ARG A 528 11.08 12.60 12.95
C ARG A 528 9.63 13.05 12.66
N ASP A 529 9.47 14.14 11.94
CA ASP A 529 8.15 14.68 11.59
C ASP A 529 7.31 13.69 10.76
N GLU A 530 7.97 12.92 9.89
CA GLU A 530 7.31 11.88 9.10
C GLU A 530 6.79 10.73 9.97
N ASP A 531 7.52 10.35 11.02
CA ASP A 531 7.12 9.30 11.95
C ASP A 531 5.90 9.77 12.80
N LEU A 532 5.90 11.05 13.22
CA LEU A 532 4.75 11.66 13.92
C LEU A 532 3.52 11.76 13.00
N LEU A 533 3.72 12.14 11.73
CA LEU A 533 2.62 12.18 10.75
C LEU A 533 2.05 10.78 10.50
N TRP A 534 2.92 9.76 10.39
CA TRP A 534 2.52 8.36 10.27
C TRP A 534 1.67 7.93 11.47
N LEU A 535 2.13 8.18 12.71
CA LEU A 535 1.36 7.85 13.92
C LEU A 535 0.02 8.60 13.97
N ALA A 536 0.02 9.88 13.63
CA ALA A 536 -1.22 10.68 13.62
C ALA A 536 -2.24 10.10 12.61
N ALA A 537 -1.79 9.73 11.42
CA ALA A 537 -2.65 9.14 10.42
C ALA A 537 -3.12 7.72 10.78
N ALA A 538 -2.23 6.89 11.37
CA ALA A 538 -2.52 5.50 11.69
C ALA A 538 -3.42 5.34 12.94
N ASN A 539 -3.13 6.09 14.02
CA ASN A 539 -3.74 5.89 15.34
C ASN A 539 -5.09 6.59 15.54
N THR A 540 -5.61 7.30 14.53
CA THR A 540 -6.80 8.13 14.70
C THR A 540 -7.99 7.70 13.85
N ASP A 541 -9.17 7.72 14.45
CA ASP A 541 -10.46 7.77 13.73
C ASP A 541 -10.95 9.23 13.74
N PRO A 542 -11.10 9.89 12.56
CA PRO A 542 -11.55 11.28 12.49
C PRO A 542 -12.82 11.61 13.26
N ARG A 543 -13.71 10.63 13.49
CA ARG A 543 -14.94 10.82 14.25
C ARG A 543 -14.71 11.01 15.73
N ARG A 544 -13.77 10.23 16.29
CA ARG A 544 -13.48 10.18 17.71
C ARG A 544 -12.37 11.14 18.12
N ASP A 545 -11.31 11.19 17.31
CA ASP A 545 -10.02 11.74 17.71
C ASP A 545 -9.74 13.14 17.17
N VAL A 546 -10.54 13.62 16.19
CA VAL A 546 -10.33 14.93 15.58
C VAL A 546 -11.48 15.86 15.97
N VAL A 547 -11.18 16.86 16.79
CA VAL A 547 -12.16 17.81 17.34
C VAL A 547 -11.77 19.24 17.00
N LEU A 548 -12.71 20.00 16.45
CA LEU A 548 -12.56 21.46 16.31
C LEU A 548 -13.15 22.11 17.56
N THR A 549 -12.33 22.78 18.34
CA THR A 549 -12.72 23.43 19.58
C THR A 549 -13.52 24.70 19.32
N ALA A 550 -14.13 25.25 20.38
CA ALA A 550 -14.93 26.47 20.27
C ALA A 550 -14.13 27.70 19.82
N ASP A 551 -12.88 27.79 20.21
CA ASP A 551 -11.94 28.86 19.82
C ASP A 551 -11.33 28.69 18.42
N GLY A 552 -11.57 27.53 17.76
CA GLY A 552 -11.14 27.26 16.39
C GLY A 552 -9.83 26.49 16.27
N THR A 553 -9.30 25.92 17.35
CA THR A 553 -8.16 25.00 17.34
C THR A 553 -8.61 23.61 16.91
N LEU A 554 -7.90 22.98 15.97
CA LEU A 554 -8.12 21.57 15.63
C LEU A 554 -7.24 20.70 16.53
N THR A 555 -7.87 19.89 17.37
CA THR A 555 -7.18 18.96 18.27
C THR A 555 -7.23 17.53 17.73
N VAL A 556 -6.14 16.79 17.85
CA VAL A 556 -6.00 15.40 17.38
C VAL A 556 -5.40 14.53 18.48
N ASP A 557 -6.11 13.51 18.93
CA ASP A 557 -5.58 12.51 19.86
C ASP A 557 -4.98 11.32 19.10
N ALA A 558 -3.67 11.38 18.85
CA ALA A 558 -2.90 10.38 18.12
C ALA A 558 -2.22 9.32 19.04
N ARG A 559 -2.58 9.27 20.32
CA ARG A 559 -2.08 8.25 21.24
C ARG A 559 -2.58 6.87 20.89
N SER A 560 -1.89 5.85 21.36
CA SER A 560 -2.34 4.46 21.34
C SER A 560 -3.71 4.31 22.02
N LYS A 561 -4.58 3.48 21.47
CA LYS A 561 -5.94 3.31 21.99
C LYS A 561 -6.02 2.07 22.86
N ARG A 562 -6.62 2.21 24.05
CA ARG A 562 -6.80 1.07 24.96
C ARG A 562 -8.08 0.30 24.62
N PRO A 563 -7.97 -1.02 24.45
CA PRO A 563 -9.14 -1.88 24.33
C PRO A 563 -10.04 -1.79 25.58
N GLY A 564 -11.36 -1.94 25.39
CA GLY A 564 -12.32 -1.91 26.50
C GLY A 564 -12.85 -0.53 26.88
N VAL A 565 -12.37 0.54 26.25
CA VAL A 565 -12.95 1.89 26.36
C VAL A 565 -13.98 2.06 25.25
N GLU A 566 -15.15 2.64 25.56
CA GLU A 566 -16.21 2.86 24.57
C GLU A 566 -15.72 3.71 23.39
N GLY A 567 -15.99 3.26 22.19
CA GLY A 567 -15.57 3.91 20.95
C GLY A 567 -14.12 3.61 20.53
N ASN A 568 -13.32 2.93 21.35
CA ASN A 568 -11.99 2.47 20.98
C ASN A 568 -12.04 1.14 20.21
N PRO A 569 -11.00 0.79 19.43
CA PRO A 569 -10.90 -0.51 18.80
C PRO A 569 -10.88 -1.64 19.84
N PRO A 570 -11.43 -2.81 19.52
CA PRO A 570 -11.45 -3.96 20.45
C PRO A 570 -10.05 -4.53 20.73
N ARG A 571 -9.11 -4.27 19.85
CA ARG A 571 -7.67 -4.64 19.96
C ARG A 571 -6.84 -3.52 19.36
N PHE A 572 -5.67 -3.27 19.92
CA PHE A 572 -4.69 -2.31 19.40
C PHE A 572 -3.34 -3.02 19.22
N PRO A 573 -2.76 -3.01 18.01
CA PRO A 573 -1.54 -3.73 17.72
C PRO A 573 -0.28 -3.00 18.20
N ASN A 574 0.79 -3.77 18.34
CA ASN A 574 2.13 -3.21 18.49
C ASN A 574 2.67 -2.72 17.14
N VAL A 575 3.69 -1.86 17.20
CA VAL A 575 4.46 -1.45 16.03
C VAL A 575 5.27 -2.65 15.51
N ALA A 576 5.31 -2.83 14.18
CA ALA A 576 6.08 -3.87 13.51
C ALA A 576 7.53 -3.41 13.31
N MET A 577 8.38 -3.72 14.27
CA MET A 577 9.81 -3.41 14.26
C MET A 577 10.60 -4.50 14.98
N SER A 578 11.94 -4.53 14.77
CA SER A 578 12.88 -5.39 15.48
C SER A 578 13.21 -4.85 16.87
#